data_b96e13ad7277e540c69f0a67b616bc93
#
_entry.id   b96e13ad7277e540c69f0a67b616bc93
#
_cell.length_a   1.000
_cell.length_b   1.000
_cell.length_c   1.000
_cell.angle_alpha   90.00
_cell.angle_beta   90.00
_cell.angle_gamma   90.00
#
_symmetry.space_group_name_H-M   'P 1'
#
loop_
_entity.id
_entity.type
_entity.pdbx_description
1 polymer ?
#
loop_
_entity_poly.entity_id
_entity_poly.type
_entity_poly.pdbx_seq_one_letter_code
_entity_poly.pdbx_strand_id
1 'polypeptide(L)'
;MTAKALSMGKILLSGPSSNLGLRRWMSSMDRFNIDLIIIDGALSRMSLASPATSESMILATGAAYSANITNLVQKTAFVVDMINLDLTSEENRLRFNDIHTGVWAVDDNDEMHDLKVTSSLSTKINLDGIEHCKTLFMSGALTDGFMEHIRTKKVFKETEIVVTDFTKVFLTPILYKAFVRGGGKISVMMKSKLIAVTVNPTAPNGMVLDSDRLCKTMSEAINLPVYDLKKCD
;
A
#
# COMPACT_ATOMS: atom_id res chain seq x y z
N MET A 1 -6.28 -14.45 23.49
CA MET A 1 -5.38 -15.04 24.50
C MET A 1 -4.03 -14.34 24.41
N THR A 2 -3.49 -13.85 25.51
CA THR A 2 -2.18 -13.19 25.60
C THR A 2 -1.26 -14.09 26.41
N ALA A 3 -0.04 -14.31 25.94
CA ALA A 3 0.92 -15.17 26.62
C ALA A 3 2.30 -14.49 26.64
N LYS A 4 3.10 -14.76 27.68
CA LYS A 4 4.48 -14.31 27.82
C LYS A 4 5.40 -15.51 27.57
N ALA A 5 6.34 -15.41 26.65
CA ALA A 5 7.37 -16.41 26.44
C ALA A 5 8.36 -16.39 27.62
N LEU A 6 8.66 -17.55 28.18
CA LEU A 6 9.63 -17.71 29.28
C LEU A 6 10.98 -18.23 28.79
N SER A 7 11.03 -18.80 27.58
CA SER A 7 12.25 -19.32 26.97
C SER A 7 12.15 -19.19 25.45
N MET A 8 13.28 -19.30 24.76
CA MET A 8 13.31 -19.35 23.30
C MET A 8 12.68 -20.64 22.79
N GLY A 9 11.88 -20.52 21.72
CA GLY A 9 11.22 -21.67 21.08
C GLY A 9 10.47 -21.25 19.83
N LYS A 10 10.06 -22.23 19.02
CA LYS A 10 9.17 -22.00 17.87
C LYS A 10 7.73 -22.08 18.33
N ILE A 11 6.94 -21.07 18.02
CA ILE A 11 5.50 -21.05 18.30
C ILE A 11 4.75 -20.55 17.07
N LEU A 12 3.61 -21.15 16.81
CA LEU A 12 2.67 -20.67 15.79
C LEU A 12 1.55 -19.92 16.50
N LEU A 13 1.42 -18.64 16.17
CA LEU A 13 0.38 -17.77 16.74
C LEU A 13 -0.52 -17.27 15.62
N SER A 14 -1.82 -17.19 15.90
CA SER A 14 -2.81 -16.54 15.05
C SER A 14 -3.29 -15.28 15.76
N GLY A 15 -3.07 -14.14 15.10
CA GLY A 15 -3.49 -12.84 15.62
C GLY A 15 -4.93 -12.47 15.23
N PRO A 16 -5.38 -11.25 15.62
CA PRO A 16 -6.66 -10.70 15.20
C PRO A 16 -6.80 -10.67 13.67
N SER A 17 -7.97 -11.02 13.16
CA SER A 17 -8.25 -11.07 11.72
C SER A 17 -8.59 -9.72 11.11
N SER A 18 -8.85 -8.69 11.92
CA SER A 18 -9.21 -7.35 11.47
C SER A 18 -8.31 -6.26 12.06
N ASN A 19 -8.12 -5.16 11.33
CA ASN A 19 -7.33 -4.01 11.79
C ASN A 19 -7.91 -3.40 13.07
N LEU A 20 -9.24 -3.37 13.21
CA LEU A 20 -9.89 -2.90 14.44
C LEU A 20 -9.58 -3.81 15.63
N GLY A 21 -9.64 -5.13 15.43
CA GLY A 21 -9.27 -6.11 16.43
C GLY A 21 -7.81 -6.01 16.83
N LEU A 22 -6.93 -5.80 15.85
CA LEU A 22 -5.50 -5.61 16.10
C LEU A 22 -5.22 -4.33 16.90
N ARG A 23 -5.80 -3.20 16.53
CA ARG A 23 -5.66 -1.94 17.29
C ARG A 23 -6.16 -2.06 18.74
N ARG A 24 -7.31 -2.68 18.95
CA ARG A 24 -7.83 -2.93 20.32
C ARG A 24 -6.88 -3.82 21.13
N TRP A 25 -6.31 -4.84 20.49
CA TRP A 25 -5.31 -5.69 21.14
C TRP A 25 -4.04 -4.89 21.47
N MET A 26 -3.51 -4.10 20.55
CA MET A 26 -2.33 -3.24 20.77
C MET A 26 -2.54 -2.30 21.95
N SER A 27 -3.65 -1.56 22.00
CA SER A 27 -3.97 -0.69 23.13
C SER A 27 -4.09 -1.46 24.47
N SER A 28 -4.45 -2.75 24.43
CA SER A 28 -4.48 -3.58 25.64
C SER A 28 -3.09 -3.98 26.14
N MET A 29 -2.04 -3.78 25.32
CA MET A 29 -0.65 -4.11 25.67
C MET A 29 0.03 -3.02 26.50
N ASP A 30 -0.47 -1.79 26.50
CA ASP A 30 0.07 -0.65 27.29
C ASP A 30 0.27 -1.02 28.77
N ARG A 31 -0.63 -1.82 29.33
CA ARG A 31 -0.55 -2.33 30.72
C ARG A 31 0.65 -3.24 31.01
N PHE A 32 1.36 -3.70 29.97
CA PHE A 32 2.53 -4.58 30.11
C PHE A 32 3.85 -3.86 29.89
N ASN A 33 3.85 -2.53 29.73
CA ASN A 33 5.02 -1.70 29.43
C ASN A 33 5.80 -2.25 28.21
N ILE A 34 5.08 -2.46 27.10
CA ILE A 34 5.66 -2.96 25.84
C ILE A 34 6.19 -1.76 25.04
N ASP A 35 7.50 -1.73 24.78
CA ASP A 35 8.13 -0.67 24.00
C ASP A 35 8.00 -0.85 22.48
N LEU A 36 7.85 -2.10 22.01
CA LEU A 36 7.81 -2.42 20.59
C LEU A 36 6.82 -3.54 20.31
N ILE A 37 5.94 -3.32 19.34
CA ILE A 37 5.05 -4.34 18.80
C ILE A 37 5.45 -4.62 17.35
N ILE A 38 5.79 -5.87 17.05
CA ILE A 38 6.10 -6.33 15.71
C ILE A 38 4.86 -7.07 15.17
N ILE A 39 4.34 -6.58 14.03
CA ILE A 39 3.22 -7.18 13.33
C ILE A 39 3.78 -7.96 12.14
N ASP A 40 3.66 -9.28 12.17
CA ASP A 40 3.99 -10.13 11.03
C ASP A 40 2.84 -10.10 10.03
N GLY A 41 3.10 -9.53 8.85
CA GLY A 41 2.14 -9.41 7.76
C GLY A 41 2.46 -10.38 6.63
N ALA A 42 1.60 -11.36 6.38
CA ALA A 42 1.68 -12.14 5.16
C ALA A 42 1.42 -11.24 3.93
N LEU A 43 2.11 -11.49 2.82
CA LEU A 43 2.01 -10.74 1.55
C LEU A 43 0.56 -10.56 1.06
N SER A 44 -0.31 -11.52 1.33
CA SER A 44 -1.74 -11.48 1.00
C SER A 44 -2.58 -10.54 1.89
N ARG A 45 -2.00 -9.99 2.98
CA ARG A 45 -2.69 -9.14 3.95
C ARG A 45 -2.05 -7.76 4.05
N MET A 46 -1.85 -7.08 2.92
CA MET A 46 -1.28 -5.73 2.90
C MET A 46 -2.01 -4.74 3.82
N SER A 47 -3.29 -4.98 4.12
CA SER A 47 -4.07 -4.14 5.04
C SER A 47 -3.48 -4.00 6.44
N LEU A 48 -2.67 -4.96 6.92
CA LEU A 48 -1.96 -4.86 8.20
C LEU A 48 -0.79 -3.86 8.16
N ALA A 49 -0.27 -3.56 6.98
CA ALA A 49 0.77 -2.57 6.74
C ALA A 49 0.22 -1.14 6.60
N SER A 50 -1.11 -0.96 6.75
CA SER A 50 -1.75 0.36 6.73
C SER A 50 -1.15 1.25 7.83
N PRO A 51 -0.86 2.53 7.54
CA PRO A 51 -0.39 3.50 8.54
C PRO A 51 -1.41 3.75 9.66
N ALA A 52 -2.66 3.36 9.45
CA ALA A 52 -3.67 3.34 10.51
C ALA A 52 -3.40 2.26 11.59
N THR A 53 -2.48 1.32 11.34
CA THR A 53 -2.21 0.18 12.23
C THR A 53 -0.74 0.13 12.67
N SER A 54 0.21 0.48 11.78
CA SER A 54 1.64 0.44 12.05
C SER A 54 2.31 1.80 11.78
N GLU A 55 3.17 2.24 12.68
CA GLU A 55 3.90 3.52 12.56
C GLU A 55 4.98 3.47 11.47
N SER A 56 5.60 2.31 11.29
CA SER A 56 6.62 2.08 10.27
C SER A 56 6.60 0.63 9.80
N MET A 57 7.28 0.36 8.68
CA MET A 57 7.33 -0.97 8.11
C MET A 57 8.70 -1.32 7.54
N ILE A 58 9.00 -2.60 7.53
CA ILE A 58 10.09 -3.22 6.80
C ILE A 58 9.47 -4.11 5.72
N LEU A 59 9.89 -3.94 4.47
CA LEU A 59 9.43 -4.77 3.37
C LEU A 59 10.37 -5.96 3.18
N ALA A 60 9.86 -7.17 3.31
CA ALA A 60 10.60 -8.39 3.01
C ALA A 60 10.32 -8.87 1.59
N THR A 61 11.37 -9.18 0.83
CA THR A 61 11.28 -9.74 -0.53
C THR A 61 12.33 -10.82 -0.74
N GLY A 62 12.38 -11.47 -1.90
CA GLY A 62 13.42 -12.45 -2.15
C GLY A 62 13.18 -13.39 -3.34
N ALA A 63 14.03 -14.39 -3.47
CA ALA A 63 14.06 -15.33 -4.59
C ALA A 63 12.78 -16.15 -4.75
N ALA A 64 11.96 -16.27 -3.70
CA ALA A 64 10.62 -16.88 -3.78
C ALA A 64 9.65 -16.05 -4.64
N TYR A 65 9.83 -14.72 -4.69
CA TYR A 65 8.99 -13.83 -5.48
C TYR A 65 9.44 -13.75 -6.94
N SER A 66 10.75 -13.83 -7.21
CA SER A 66 11.32 -13.94 -8.55
C SER A 66 12.72 -14.54 -8.52
N ALA A 67 12.94 -15.51 -9.41
CA ALA A 67 14.23 -16.17 -9.61
C ALA A 67 15.25 -15.33 -10.40
N ASN A 68 14.87 -14.17 -10.89
CA ASN A 68 15.71 -13.25 -11.65
C ASN A 68 15.86 -11.92 -10.93
N ILE A 69 17.11 -11.49 -10.66
CA ILE A 69 17.41 -10.27 -9.90
C ILE A 69 16.75 -9.04 -10.53
N THR A 70 16.87 -8.85 -11.84
CA THR A 70 16.30 -7.69 -12.54
C THR A 70 14.78 -7.63 -12.36
N ASN A 71 14.10 -8.74 -12.55
CA ASN A 71 12.66 -8.85 -12.34
C ASN A 71 12.26 -8.64 -10.87
N LEU A 72 13.04 -9.19 -9.94
CA LEU A 72 12.80 -9.02 -8.52
C LEU A 72 12.92 -7.55 -8.11
N VAL A 73 13.98 -6.89 -8.58
CA VAL A 73 14.21 -5.46 -8.34
C VAL A 73 13.06 -4.61 -8.91
N GLN A 74 12.67 -4.85 -10.17
CA GLN A 74 11.57 -4.09 -10.80
C GLN A 74 10.24 -4.24 -10.06
N LYS A 75 9.89 -5.46 -9.67
CA LYS A 75 8.66 -5.75 -8.92
C LYS A 75 8.68 -5.11 -7.52
N THR A 76 9.81 -5.23 -6.81
CA THR A 76 9.96 -4.66 -5.47
C THR A 76 9.98 -3.13 -5.53
N ALA A 77 10.68 -2.54 -6.50
CA ALA A 77 10.70 -1.08 -6.69
C ALA A 77 9.28 -0.53 -6.92
N PHE A 78 8.46 -1.22 -7.71
CA PHE A 78 7.07 -0.80 -7.90
C PHE A 78 6.26 -0.84 -6.59
N VAL A 79 6.46 -1.87 -5.75
CA VAL A 79 5.81 -1.92 -4.42
C VAL A 79 6.29 -0.75 -3.55
N VAL A 80 7.58 -0.44 -3.58
CA VAL A 80 8.16 0.71 -2.86
C VAL A 80 7.60 2.03 -3.36
N ASP A 81 7.42 2.18 -4.68
CA ASP A 81 6.76 3.36 -5.26
C ASP A 81 5.33 3.53 -4.72
N MET A 82 4.58 2.44 -4.59
CA MET A 82 3.22 2.49 -4.03
C MET A 82 3.22 2.86 -2.54
N ILE A 83 4.15 2.30 -1.74
CA ILE A 83 4.29 2.64 -0.32
C ILE A 83 4.65 4.12 -0.14
N ASN A 84 5.44 4.67 -1.06
CA ASN A 84 5.95 6.04 -1.02
C ASN A 84 5.04 7.06 -1.71
N LEU A 85 3.84 6.69 -2.13
CA LEU A 85 2.87 7.67 -2.70
C LEU A 85 2.78 8.92 -1.84
N ASP A 86 2.66 10.06 -2.49
CA ASP A 86 2.59 11.35 -1.81
C ASP A 86 1.29 11.52 -1.01
N LEU A 87 1.36 12.31 0.04
CA LEU A 87 0.14 12.79 0.70
C LEU A 87 -0.63 13.71 -0.25
N THR A 88 -1.95 13.58 -0.24
CA THR A 88 -2.81 14.60 -0.85
C THR A 88 -2.75 15.91 -0.07
N SER A 89 -3.33 16.97 -0.60
CA SER A 89 -3.38 18.28 0.05
C SER A 89 -4.07 18.19 1.43
N GLU A 90 -3.75 19.13 2.31
CA GLU A 90 -4.43 19.22 3.61
C GLU A 90 -5.93 19.47 3.45
N GLU A 91 -6.31 20.28 2.48
CA GLU A 91 -7.71 20.52 2.12
C GLU A 91 -8.44 19.22 1.78
N ASN A 92 -7.87 18.39 0.90
CA ASN A 92 -8.43 17.09 0.55
C ASN A 92 -8.49 16.14 1.75
N ARG A 93 -7.47 16.16 2.61
CA ARG A 93 -7.46 15.34 3.84
C ARG A 93 -8.61 15.73 4.78
N LEU A 94 -8.84 17.02 4.98
CA LEU A 94 -9.95 17.52 5.80
C LEU A 94 -11.30 17.19 5.15
N ARG A 95 -11.42 17.40 3.83
CA ARG A 95 -12.64 17.15 3.04
C ARG A 95 -13.10 15.69 3.09
N PHE A 96 -12.16 14.75 3.02
CA PHE A 96 -12.47 13.31 2.96
C PHE A 96 -12.36 12.57 4.29
N ASN A 97 -11.98 13.24 5.38
CA ASN A 97 -11.74 12.62 6.68
C ASN A 97 -12.90 11.75 7.20
N ASP A 98 -14.13 12.23 7.02
CA ASP A 98 -15.33 11.58 7.53
C ASP A 98 -16.03 10.69 6.49
N ILE A 99 -15.41 10.52 5.32
CA ILE A 99 -15.94 9.67 4.26
C ILE A 99 -15.35 8.27 4.39
N HIS A 100 -16.18 7.31 4.78
CA HIS A 100 -15.76 5.93 5.01
C HIS A 100 -16.18 4.97 3.89
N THR A 101 -17.07 5.39 2.98
CA THR A 101 -17.62 4.54 1.92
C THR A 101 -17.79 5.30 0.60
N GLY A 102 -17.78 4.56 -0.51
CA GLY A 102 -18.10 5.08 -1.84
C GLY A 102 -16.91 5.67 -2.59
N VAL A 103 -17.25 6.28 -3.72
CA VAL A 103 -16.34 7.02 -4.59
C VAL A 103 -16.92 8.42 -4.80
N TRP A 104 -16.11 9.41 -4.57
CA TRP A 104 -16.52 10.81 -4.56
C TRP A 104 -15.66 11.62 -5.53
N ALA A 105 -16.27 12.47 -6.33
CA ALA A 105 -15.58 13.41 -7.19
C ALA A 105 -15.65 14.82 -6.63
N VAL A 106 -14.58 15.57 -6.79
CA VAL A 106 -14.55 17.03 -6.60
C VAL A 106 -14.34 17.65 -7.96
N ASP A 107 -15.22 18.53 -8.37
CA ASP A 107 -15.16 19.24 -9.65
C ASP A 107 -14.28 20.51 -9.59
N ASP A 108 -14.24 21.27 -10.69
CA ASP A 108 -13.46 22.51 -10.77
C ASP A 108 -14.03 23.66 -9.91
N ASN A 109 -15.30 23.56 -9.49
CA ASN A 109 -15.93 24.52 -8.58
C ASN A 109 -15.75 24.14 -7.11
N ASP A 110 -14.95 23.09 -6.81
CA ASP A 110 -14.78 22.48 -5.50
C ASP A 110 -16.07 21.87 -4.90
N GLU A 111 -17.09 21.60 -5.74
CA GLU A 111 -18.29 20.88 -5.35
C GLU A 111 -18.02 19.37 -5.29
N MET A 112 -18.63 18.71 -4.30
CA MET A 112 -18.42 17.30 -4.02
C MET A 112 -19.61 16.47 -4.46
N HIS A 113 -19.38 15.45 -5.29
CA HIS A 113 -20.37 14.59 -5.91
C HIS A 113 -20.17 13.13 -5.52
N ASP A 114 -21.22 12.51 -4.96
CA ASP A 114 -21.21 11.05 -4.75
C ASP A 114 -21.51 10.34 -6.09
N LEU A 115 -20.52 9.60 -6.59
CA LEU A 115 -20.62 8.90 -7.89
C LEU A 115 -21.50 7.63 -7.83
N LYS A 116 -22.10 7.34 -6.67
CA LYS A 116 -22.98 6.17 -6.43
C LYS A 116 -22.32 4.83 -6.74
N VAL A 117 -21.00 4.76 -6.59
CA VAL A 117 -20.22 3.54 -6.79
C VAL A 117 -20.17 2.77 -5.47
N THR A 118 -20.85 1.64 -5.41
CA THR A 118 -20.92 0.79 -4.22
C THR A 118 -19.77 -0.24 -4.14
N SER A 119 -19.07 -0.48 -5.26
CA SER A 119 -17.96 -1.43 -5.34
C SER A 119 -16.99 -1.01 -6.44
N SER A 120 -15.69 -1.21 -6.22
CA SER A 120 -14.64 -1.00 -7.24
C SER A 120 -14.78 -1.93 -8.47
N LEU A 121 -15.68 -2.91 -8.42
CA LEU A 121 -16.06 -3.75 -9.56
C LEU A 121 -17.23 -3.16 -10.36
N SER A 122 -17.87 -2.09 -9.87
CA SER A 122 -18.97 -1.45 -10.58
C SER A 122 -18.45 -0.62 -11.74
N THR A 123 -19.03 -0.83 -12.91
CA THR A 123 -18.79 -0.01 -14.12
C THR A 123 -19.77 1.14 -14.27
N LYS A 124 -20.78 1.23 -13.38
CA LYS A 124 -21.76 2.31 -13.40
C LYS A 124 -21.30 3.42 -12.49
N ILE A 125 -20.90 4.54 -13.07
CA ILE A 125 -20.48 5.76 -12.38
C ILE A 125 -21.48 6.85 -12.76
N ASN A 126 -22.07 7.50 -11.77
CA ASN A 126 -22.89 8.68 -12.02
C ASN A 126 -21.99 9.90 -12.22
N LEU A 127 -22.07 10.52 -13.39
CA LEU A 127 -21.31 11.72 -13.77
C LEU A 127 -22.23 12.91 -14.05
N ASP A 128 -23.48 12.86 -13.60
CA ASP A 128 -24.44 13.93 -13.85
C ASP A 128 -23.93 15.25 -13.23
N GLY A 129 -23.82 16.28 -14.06
CA GLY A 129 -23.35 17.60 -13.64
C GLY A 129 -21.84 17.77 -13.50
N ILE A 130 -21.04 16.75 -13.80
CA ILE A 130 -19.58 16.81 -13.69
C ILE A 130 -18.95 16.90 -15.08
N GLU A 131 -18.42 18.07 -15.44
CA GLU A 131 -17.69 18.28 -16.69
C GLU A 131 -16.24 17.82 -16.60
N HIS A 132 -15.59 18.11 -15.46
CA HIS A 132 -14.23 17.69 -15.14
C HIS A 132 -14.12 17.31 -13.65
N CYS A 133 -13.38 16.24 -13.37
CA CYS A 133 -13.08 15.78 -12.01
C CYS A 133 -11.65 16.15 -11.64
N LYS A 134 -11.49 17.17 -10.81
CA LYS A 134 -10.19 17.60 -10.28
C LYS A 134 -9.60 16.56 -9.33
N THR A 135 -10.43 16.05 -8.42
CA THR A 135 -10.03 15.04 -7.43
C THR A 135 -11.06 13.92 -7.35
N LEU A 136 -10.60 12.68 -7.36
CA LEU A 136 -11.42 11.49 -7.19
C LEU A 136 -11.00 10.76 -5.90
N PHE A 137 -11.85 10.77 -4.88
CA PHE A 137 -11.60 10.03 -3.64
C PHE A 137 -12.24 8.65 -3.68
N MET A 138 -11.46 7.62 -3.27
CA MET A 138 -11.92 6.24 -3.14
C MET A 138 -11.64 5.71 -1.75
N SER A 139 -12.70 5.39 -1.00
CA SER A 139 -12.58 4.73 0.31
C SER A 139 -12.17 3.25 0.19
N GLY A 140 -12.52 2.62 -0.92
CA GLY A 140 -12.24 1.21 -1.24
C GLY A 140 -10.96 1.00 -2.05
N ALA A 141 -10.84 -0.19 -2.64
CA ALA A 141 -9.70 -0.58 -3.45
C ALA A 141 -9.70 0.08 -4.83
N LEU A 142 -8.60 0.69 -5.21
CA LEU A 142 -8.33 1.15 -6.57
C LEU A 142 -7.77 -0.03 -7.37
N THR A 143 -8.58 -0.60 -8.25
CA THR A 143 -8.25 -1.78 -9.05
C THR A 143 -7.95 -1.45 -10.51
N ASP A 144 -7.28 -2.35 -11.21
CA ASP A 144 -7.03 -2.23 -12.66
C ASP A 144 -8.33 -2.01 -13.44
N GLY A 145 -9.38 -2.78 -13.14
CA GLY A 145 -10.66 -2.67 -13.84
C GLY A 145 -11.33 -1.30 -13.64
N PHE A 146 -11.27 -0.74 -12.44
CA PHE A 146 -11.77 0.61 -12.18
C PHE A 146 -10.91 1.66 -12.91
N MET A 147 -9.59 1.54 -12.84
CA MET A 147 -8.66 2.44 -13.53
C MET A 147 -8.88 2.43 -15.05
N GLU A 148 -9.02 1.27 -15.66
CA GLU A 148 -9.32 1.18 -17.09
C GLU A 148 -10.62 1.86 -17.46
N HIS A 149 -11.63 1.74 -16.62
CA HIS A 149 -12.93 2.35 -16.85
C HIS A 149 -12.87 3.88 -16.79
N ILE A 150 -12.18 4.47 -15.79
CA ILE A 150 -12.12 5.92 -15.63
C ILE A 150 -11.19 6.59 -16.65
N ARG A 151 -10.02 6.00 -16.96
CA ARG A 151 -9.02 6.60 -17.85
C ARG A 151 -9.53 6.82 -19.29
N THR A 152 -10.57 6.13 -19.70
CA THR A 152 -11.20 6.30 -21.03
C THR A 152 -12.16 7.50 -21.08
N LYS A 153 -12.50 8.06 -19.94
CA LYS A 153 -13.47 9.16 -19.83
C LYS A 153 -12.74 10.50 -19.72
N LYS A 154 -13.10 11.46 -20.58
CA LYS A 154 -12.49 12.80 -20.61
C LYS A 154 -12.61 13.54 -19.28
N VAL A 155 -13.67 13.28 -18.53
CA VAL A 155 -13.99 13.88 -17.22
C VAL A 155 -12.88 13.63 -16.19
N PHE A 156 -12.13 12.53 -16.32
CA PHE A 156 -11.03 12.15 -15.42
C PHE A 156 -9.63 12.43 -16.01
N LYS A 157 -9.52 13.31 -16.99
CA LYS A 157 -8.23 13.73 -17.51
C LYS A 157 -7.51 14.60 -16.45
N GLU A 158 -6.23 14.31 -16.19
CA GLU A 158 -5.41 15.04 -15.23
C GLU A 158 -5.94 15.03 -13.78
N THR A 159 -6.79 14.06 -13.44
CA THR A 159 -7.40 13.90 -12.12
C THR A 159 -6.37 13.43 -11.09
N GLU A 160 -6.42 13.97 -9.87
CA GLU A 160 -5.80 13.37 -8.70
C GLU A 160 -6.71 12.29 -8.12
N ILE A 161 -6.26 11.02 -8.08
CA ILE A 161 -6.97 9.96 -7.37
C ILE A 161 -6.41 9.87 -5.95
N VAL A 162 -7.28 10.04 -4.97
CA VAL A 162 -6.95 9.96 -3.55
C VAL A 162 -7.51 8.67 -2.96
N VAL A 163 -6.66 7.88 -2.32
CA VAL A 163 -7.05 6.69 -1.54
C VAL A 163 -6.66 6.86 -0.08
N THR A 164 -7.20 6.05 0.82
CA THR A 164 -6.89 6.17 2.25
C THR A 164 -5.41 5.94 2.54
N ASP A 165 -4.84 4.89 1.98
CA ASP A 165 -3.40 4.58 2.07
C ASP A 165 -2.99 3.64 0.92
N PHE A 166 -1.68 3.36 0.79
CA PHE A 166 -1.14 2.54 -0.29
C PHE A 166 -1.73 1.13 -0.37
N THR A 167 -2.23 0.58 0.75
CA THR A 167 -2.81 -0.77 0.80
C THR A 167 -4.14 -0.88 0.04
N LYS A 168 -4.66 0.25 -0.42
CA LYS A 168 -5.84 0.34 -1.29
C LYS A 168 -5.50 0.33 -2.77
N VAL A 169 -4.22 0.41 -3.15
CA VAL A 169 -3.80 0.47 -4.56
C VAL A 169 -3.47 -0.94 -5.07
N PHE A 170 -4.33 -1.45 -5.95
CA PHE A 170 -4.21 -2.77 -6.60
C PHE A 170 -4.03 -2.60 -8.11
N LEU A 171 -3.06 -1.76 -8.50
CA LEU A 171 -2.76 -1.48 -9.89
C LEU A 171 -1.55 -2.27 -10.38
N THR A 172 -1.61 -2.68 -11.65
CA THR A 172 -0.41 -3.17 -12.34
C THR A 172 0.52 -2.00 -12.68
N PRO A 173 1.85 -2.24 -12.75
CA PRO A 173 2.82 -1.21 -13.15
C PRO A 173 2.48 -0.54 -14.49
N ILE A 174 1.87 -1.28 -15.40
CA ILE A 174 1.50 -0.79 -16.75
C ILE A 174 0.41 0.28 -16.64
N LEU A 175 -0.67 -0.02 -15.93
CA LEU A 175 -1.80 0.90 -15.78
C LEU A 175 -1.45 2.12 -14.94
N TYR A 176 -0.72 1.92 -13.84
CA TYR A 176 -0.19 3.03 -13.04
C TYR A 176 0.61 4.02 -13.89
N LYS A 177 1.63 3.51 -14.62
CA LYS A 177 2.48 4.35 -15.48
C LYS A 177 1.68 5.01 -16.61
N ALA A 178 0.71 4.31 -17.19
CA ALA A 178 -0.14 4.87 -18.24
C ALA A 178 -1.00 6.03 -17.71
N PHE A 179 -1.56 5.90 -16.51
CA PHE A 179 -2.35 6.96 -15.86
C PHE A 179 -1.50 8.19 -15.54
N VAL A 180 -0.33 7.99 -14.91
CA VAL A 180 0.59 9.09 -14.55
C VAL A 180 1.14 9.80 -15.79
N ARG A 181 1.49 9.07 -16.87
CA ARG A 181 1.90 9.68 -18.15
C ARG A 181 0.78 10.47 -18.82
N GLY A 182 -0.46 10.14 -18.55
CA GLY A 182 -1.65 10.89 -19.01
C GLY A 182 -1.92 12.17 -18.22
N GLY A 183 -1.06 12.52 -17.25
CA GLY A 183 -1.21 13.71 -16.39
C GLY A 183 -1.95 13.43 -15.08
N GLY A 184 -2.43 12.20 -14.86
CA GLY A 184 -3.08 11.82 -13.61
C GLY A 184 -2.09 11.66 -12.46
N LYS A 185 -2.55 11.81 -11.22
CA LYS A 185 -1.79 11.61 -9.99
C LYS A 185 -2.52 10.65 -9.07
N ILE A 186 -1.77 9.82 -8.34
CA ILE A 186 -2.32 9.01 -7.25
C ILE A 186 -1.65 9.45 -5.95
N SER A 187 -2.46 9.73 -4.93
CA SER A 187 -2.01 10.17 -3.62
C SER A 187 -2.78 9.49 -2.50
N VAL A 188 -2.32 9.65 -1.28
CA VAL A 188 -2.88 8.98 -0.10
C VAL A 188 -3.30 9.99 0.97
N MET A 189 -4.31 9.61 1.76
CA MET A 189 -4.70 10.36 2.96
C MET A 189 -3.69 10.19 4.10
N MET A 190 -3.10 8.99 4.20
CA MET A 190 -2.15 8.61 5.24
C MET A 190 -0.93 7.96 4.59
N LYS A 191 0.28 8.46 4.92
CA LYS A 191 1.54 7.97 4.38
C LYS A 191 2.15 6.92 5.30
N SER A 192 2.60 5.81 4.71
CA SER A 192 3.39 4.80 5.43
C SER A 192 4.87 5.19 5.47
N LYS A 193 5.57 4.75 6.52
CA LYS A 193 7.00 4.96 6.68
C LYS A 193 7.74 3.65 6.43
N LEU A 194 8.25 3.46 5.22
CA LEU A 194 9.15 2.36 4.90
C LEU A 194 10.56 2.72 5.38
N ILE A 195 11.13 1.92 6.29
CA ILE A 195 12.45 2.21 6.89
C ILE A 195 13.57 1.38 6.27
N ALA A 196 13.28 0.18 5.79
CA ALA A 196 14.26 -0.70 5.16
C ALA A 196 13.57 -1.77 4.29
N VAL A 197 14.36 -2.38 3.43
CA VAL A 197 13.98 -3.59 2.69
C VAL A 197 14.91 -4.73 3.10
N THR A 198 14.35 -5.91 3.36
CA THR A 198 15.13 -7.12 3.61
C THR A 198 14.97 -8.11 2.47
N VAL A 199 16.03 -8.82 2.15
CA VAL A 199 16.02 -9.83 1.07
C VAL A 199 16.34 -11.21 1.59
N ASN A 200 15.66 -12.23 1.04
CA ASN A 200 16.04 -13.61 1.16
C ASN A 200 16.50 -14.10 -0.24
N PRO A 201 17.80 -14.29 -0.47
CA PRO A 201 18.31 -14.72 -1.76
C PRO A 201 18.01 -16.19 -2.08
N THR A 202 17.56 -16.98 -1.10
CA THR A 202 17.29 -18.42 -1.27
C THR A 202 15.81 -18.67 -1.58
N ALA A 203 15.54 -19.28 -2.72
CA ALA A 203 14.20 -19.70 -3.10
C ALA A 203 13.83 -21.06 -2.44
N PRO A 204 12.52 -21.36 -2.29
CA PRO A 204 12.06 -22.65 -1.73
C PRO A 204 12.54 -23.90 -2.49
N ASN A 205 12.83 -23.78 -3.77
CA ASN A 205 13.37 -24.87 -4.63
C ASN A 205 14.91 -25.03 -4.51
N GLY A 206 15.56 -24.30 -3.59
CA GLY A 206 16.98 -24.35 -3.36
C GLY A 206 17.84 -23.45 -4.26
N MET A 207 17.24 -22.74 -5.22
CA MET A 207 17.97 -21.78 -6.03
C MET A 207 18.43 -20.58 -5.17
N VAL A 208 19.65 -20.11 -5.38
CA VAL A 208 20.23 -18.99 -4.63
C VAL A 208 20.64 -17.89 -5.60
N LEU A 209 20.16 -16.68 -5.36
CA LEU A 209 20.60 -15.46 -6.03
C LEU A 209 21.88 -14.93 -5.40
N ASP A 210 22.70 -14.23 -6.18
CA ASP A 210 23.84 -13.48 -5.64
C ASP A 210 23.33 -12.37 -4.72
N SER A 211 23.56 -12.56 -3.43
CA SER A 211 23.08 -11.67 -2.37
C SER A 211 23.66 -10.26 -2.46
N ASP A 212 24.96 -10.12 -2.73
CA ASP A 212 25.64 -8.82 -2.75
C ASP A 212 25.16 -7.99 -3.95
N ARG A 213 25.06 -8.64 -5.11
CA ARG A 213 24.51 -8.04 -6.31
C ARG A 213 23.04 -7.67 -6.11
N LEU A 214 22.25 -8.53 -5.48
CA LEU A 214 20.82 -8.28 -5.21
C LEU A 214 20.65 -7.07 -4.29
N CYS A 215 21.34 -7.04 -3.14
CA CYS A 215 21.27 -5.93 -2.19
C CYS A 215 21.69 -4.61 -2.84
N LYS A 216 22.81 -4.60 -3.56
CA LYS A 216 23.32 -3.41 -4.25
C LYS A 216 22.34 -2.89 -5.30
N THR A 217 21.91 -3.76 -6.24
CA THR A 217 21.00 -3.35 -7.33
C THR A 217 19.65 -2.90 -6.80
N MET A 218 19.14 -3.56 -5.75
CA MET A 218 17.88 -3.19 -5.11
C MET A 218 18.01 -1.83 -4.42
N SER A 219 19.06 -1.63 -3.62
CA SER A 219 19.29 -0.36 -2.90
C SER A 219 19.44 0.83 -3.85
N GLU A 220 20.16 0.65 -4.97
CA GLU A 220 20.29 1.67 -6.02
C GLU A 220 18.94 2.00 -6.68
N ALA A 221 18.08 0.99 -6.88
CA ALA A 221 16.78 1.18 -7.53
C ALA A 221 15.73 1.87 -6.65
N ILE A 222 15.77 1.64 -5.33
CA ILE A 222 14.74 2.15 -4.40
C ILE A 222 15.24 3.28 -3.49
N ASN A 223 16.53 3.60 -3.52
CA ASN A 223 17.19 4.62 -2.68
C ASN A 223 16.93 4.42 -1.16
N LEU A 224 16.92 3.16 -0.72
CA LEU A 224 16.74 2.75 0.67
C LEU A 224 17.76 1.67 1.05
N PRO A 225 18.08 1.50 2.35
CA PRO A 225 18.92 0.40 2.78
C PRO A 225 18.25 -0.96 2.51
N VAL A 226 19.05 -1.90 2.00
CA VAL A 226 18.63 -3.28 1.71
C VAL A 226 19.58 -4.25 2.39
N TYR A 227 19.03 -5.18 3.14
CA TYR A 227 19.80 -6.11 3.96
C TYR A 227 19.46 -7.56 3.66
N ASP A 228 20.47 -8.40 3.50
CA ASP A 228 20.33 -9.85 3.64
C ASP A 228 20.51 -10.23 5.10
N LEU A 229 19.41 -10.56 5.78
CA LEU A 229 19.43 -10.85 7.22
C LEU A 229 20.29 -12.08 7.59
N LYS A 230 20.63 -12.95 6.63
CA LYS A 230 21.53 -14.07 6.87
C LYS A 230 23.01 -13.67 6.89
N LYS A 231 23.33 -12.44 6.48
CA LYS A 231 24.66 -11.85 6.49
C LYS A 231 24.82 -10.72 7.51
N CYS A 232 23.76 -10.37 8.23
CA CYS A 232 23.82 -9.42 9.34
C CYS A 232 24.20 -10.20 10.61
N ASP A 233 25.44 -10.08 11.03
CA ASP A 233 25.93 -10.54 12.33
C ASP A 233 25.70 -9.48 13.41
#